data_39df9f6490dfa368698b5fe2ca7e5100
#
_entry.id   39df9f6490dfa368698b5fe2ca7e5100
#
_cell.length_a   1.000
_cell.length_b   1.000
_cell.length_c   1.000
_cell.angle_alpha   90.00
_cell.angle_beta   90.00
_cell.angle_gamma   90.00
#
_symmetry.space_group_name_H-M   'P 1'
#
loop_
_entity.id
_entity.type
_entity.pdbx_description
1 polymer ?
#
loop_
_entity_poly.entity_id
_entity_poly.type
_entity_poly.pdbx_seq_one_letter_code
_entity_poly.pdbx_strand_id
1 'polypeptide(L)'
;ILMDMIWNHMVNIHKEYKLEKRLVAIEDKACFITNSPKMEKVNYLIDKAALSDINVCIYGQTGTGKDVIAKRIHSLSKRAAFPFVAINVAAIPEELAESLFFGHEKGAFTGATNRRIGYFEEANNGTLFLDEIGDMSLKMQVKLLRVLQEGKITRVGGNGEIPINVRIIIATHIDMNSLIEMNLFREDLFFRLMGLTIDVPKLSERSGDVLLLADMFIKDFCCCFV
;
A
#
# COMPACT_ATOMS: atom_id res chain seq x y z
N ILE A 1 -19.26 -30.52 -32.26
CA ILE A 1 -20.27 -30.76 -31.21
C ILE A 1 -19.56 -31.11 -29.87
N LEU A 2 -18.75 -32.20 -29.79
CA LEU A 2 -18.09 -32.58 -28.52
C LEU A 2 -17.03 -31.55 -28.07
N MET A 3 -16.21 -31.03 -28.98
CA MET A 3 -15.23 -29.96 -28.71
C MET A 3 -15.87 -28.65 -28.26
N ASP A 4 -17.03 -28.29 -28.85
CA ASP A 4 -17.76 -27.09 -28.48
C ASP A 4 -18.36 -27.21 -27.08
N MET A 5 -18.83 -28.40 -26.71
CA MET A 5 -19.34 -28.69 -25.36
C MET A 5 -18.21 -28.60 -24.32
N ILE A 6 -17.05 -29.17 -24.62
CA ILE A 6 -15.87 -29.10 -23.73
C ILE A 6 -15.41 -27.64 -23.59
N TRP A 7 -15.32 -26.90 -24.70
CA TRP A 7 -14.94 -25.50 -24.68
C TRP A 7 -15.90 -24.64 -23.86
N ASN A 8 -17.21 -24.80 -24.06
CA ASN A 8 -18.22 -24.07 -23.30
C ASN A 8 -18.19 -24.42 -21.81
N HIS A 9 -17.91 -25.68 -21.48
CA HIS A 9 -17.76 -26.11 -20.10
C HIS A 9 -16.52 -25.48 -19.44
N MET A 10 -15.36 -25.46 -20.12
CA MET A 10 -14.15 -24.80 -19.64
C MET A 10 -14.34 -23.27 -19.47
N VAL A 11 -15.03 -22.62 -20.38
CA VAL A 11 -15.34 -21.18 -20.30
C VAL A 11 -16.26 -20.90 -19.11
N ASN A 12 -17.23 -21.78 -18.81
CA ASN A 12 -18.12 -21.62 -17.65
C ASN A 12 -17.36 -21.85 -16.33
N ILE A 13 -16.53 -22.87 -16.23
CA ILE A 13 -15.65 -23.10 -15.06
C ILE A 13 -14.74 -21.88 -14.84
N HIS A 14 -14.16 -21.33 -15.91
CA HIS A 14 -13.31 -20.15 -15.80
C HIS A 14 -14.10 -18.90 -15.36
N LYS A 15 -15.34 -18.73 -15.79
CA LYS A 15 -16.25 -17.67 -15.33
C LYS A 15 -16.64 -17.83 -13.86
N GLU A 16 -17.00 -19.04 -13.45
CA GLU A 16 -17.32 -19.35 -12.04
C GLU A 16 -16.11 -19.11 -11.14
N TYR A 17 -14.92 -19.59 -11.50
CA TYR A 17 -13.68 -19.32 -10.78
C TYR A 17 -13.36 -17.82 -10.68
N LYS A 18 -13.63 -17.05 -11.74
CA LYS A 18 -13.44 -15.60 -11.75
C LYS A 18 -14.49 -14.86 -10.90
N LEU A 19 -15.70 -15.39 -10.82
CA LEU A 19 -16.78 -14.90 -9.96
C LEU A 19 -16.51 -15.24 -8.50
N GLU A 20 -16.07 -16.47 -8.19
CA GLU A 20 -15.65 -16.87 -6.84
C GLU A 20 -14.46 -16.05 -6.34
N LYS A 21 -13.42 -15.85 -7.17
CA LYS A 21 -12.33 -14.92 -6.83
C LYS A 21 -12.80 -13.48 -6.62
N ARG A 22 -13.83 -13.01 -7.32
CA ARG A 22 -14.42 -11.69 -7.09
C ARG A 22 -15.24 -11.65 -5.80
N LEU A 23 -15.98 -12.72 -5.47
CA LEU A 23 -16.72 -12.85 -4.22
C LEU A 23 -15.77 -12.93 -3.03
N VAL A 24 -14.73 -13.76 -3.09
CA VAL A 24 -13.67 -13.83 -2.06
C VAL A 24 -12.98 -12.48 -1.92
N ALA A 25 -12.68 -11.78 -3.00
CA ALA A 25 -12.09 -10.43 -2.95
C ALA A 25 -13.07 -9.36 -2.42
N ILE A 26 -14.39 -9.61 -2.47
CA ILE A 26 -15.43 -8.75 -1.88
C ILE A 26 -15.61 -9.10 -0.40
N GLU A 27 -15.51 -10.37 -0.03
CA GLU A 27 -15.52 -10.85 1.36
C GLU A 27 -14.23 -10.46 2.09
N ASP A 28 -13.05 -10.54 1.45
CA ASP A 28 -11.80 -9.97 1.94
C ASP A 28 -11.87 -8.44 2.15
N LYS A 29 -12.73 -7.75 1.42
CA LYS A 29 -13.02 -6.31 1.64
C LYS A 29 -13.75 -6.04 2.95
N ALA A 30 -14.39 -7.03 3.55
CA ALA A 30 -15.30 -6.82 4.68
C ALA A 30 -14.74 -7.21 6.05
N CYS A 31 -13.69 -8.02 6.16
CA CYS A 31 -13.31 -8.57 7.45
C CYS A 31 -11.83 -8.37 7.80
N PHE A 32 -11.54 -7.27 8.49
CA PHE A 32 -10.43 -7.28 9.44
C PHE A 32 -10.92 -8.08 10.65
N ILE A 33 -10.59 -9.37 10.65
CA ILE A 33 -11.08 -10.31 11.65
C ILE A 33 -10.38 -10.03 12.98
N THR A 34 -11.12 -9.55 13.95
CA THR A 34 -10.62 -9.28 15.31
C THR A 34 -11.74 -9.41 16.33
N ASN A 35 -11.43 -9.95 17.49
CA ASN A 35 -12.27 -9.95 18.69
C ASN A 35 -11.66 -9.08 19.80
N SER A 36 -10.58 -8.37 19.50
CA SER A 36 -9.86 -7.57 20.49
C SER A 36 -10.46 -6.18 20.64
N PRO A 37 -10.83 -5.73 21.85
CA PRO A 37 -11.30 -4.36 22.09
C PRO A 37 -10.29 -3.29 21.69
N LYS A 38 -8.97 -3.58 21.73
CA LYS A 38 -7.94 -2.65 21.27
C LYS A 38 -8.03 -2.38 19.77
N MET A 39 -8.54 -3.34 19.01
CA MET A 39 -8.73 -3.21 17.57
C MET A 39 -10.01 -2.48 17.19
N GLU A 40 -10.98 -2.34 18.08
CA GLU A 40 -12.17 -1.51 17.83
C GLU A 40 -11.80 -0.05 17.54
N LYS A 41 -10.86 0.50 18.33
CA LYS A 41 -10.31 1.84 18.08
C LYS A 41 -9.61 1.93 16.72
N VAL A 42 -8.84 0.91 16.35
CA VAL A 42 -8.16 0.84 15.05
C VAL A 42 -9.19 0.79 13.92
N ASN A 43 -10.24 -0.04 14.04
CA ASN A 43 -11.32 -0.13 13.06
C ASN A 43 -12.05 1.22 12.91
N TYR A 44 -12.37 1.88 14.02
CA TYR A 44 -12.98 3.23 13.98
C TYR A 44 -12.10 4.23 13.22
N LEU A 45 -10.78 4.21 13.44
CA LEU A 45 -9.84 5.10 12.74
C LEU A 45 -9.71 4.74 11.25
N ILE A 46 -9.75 3.44 10.90
CA ILE A 46 -9.79 2.97 9.51
C ILE A 46 -11.02 3.55 8.79
N ASP A 47 -12.21 3.44 9.39
CA ASP A 47 -13.44 3.95 8.81
C ASP A 47 -13.39 5.48 8.63
N LYS A 48 -12.87 6.22 9.60
CA LYS A 48 -12.64 7.67 9.49
C LYS A 48 -11.63 8.02 8.41
N ALA A 49 -10.53 7.27 8.32
CA ALA A 49 -9.52 7.44 7.28
C ALA A 49 -10.12 7.22 5.88
N ALA A 50 -10.97 6.20 5.71
CA ALA A 50 -11.56 5.86 4.42
C ALA A 50 -12.48 6.96 3.88
N LEU A 51 -13.16 7.71 4.74
CA LEU A 51 -14.08 8.78 4.35
C LEU A 51 -13.41 10.05 3.83
N SER A 52 -12.08 10.19 4.03
CA SER A 52 -11.33 11.39 3.67
C SER A 52 -10.10 11.05 2.81
N ASP A 53 -9.56 12.04 2.10
CA ASP A 53 -8.32 11.91 1.32
C ASP A 53 -7.07 12.34 2.11
N ILE A 54 -7.18 12.50 3.44
CA ILE A 54 -6.02 12.81 4.28
C ILE A 54 -4.99 11.70 4.22
N ASN A 55 -3.72 12.06 4.38
CA ASN A 55 -2.64 11.09 4.54
C ASN A 55 -2.84 10.29 5.83
N VAL A 56 -2.43 9.05 5.83
CA VAL A 56 -2.52 8.16 7.01
C VAL A 56 -1.14 7.63 7.34
N CYS A 57 -0.80 7.67 8.63
CA CYS A 57 0.41 7.05 9.16
C CYS A 57 0.02 5.86 10.04
N ILE A 58 0.50 4.68 9.69
CA ILE A 58 0.23 3.43 10.41
C ILE A 58 1.49 3.05 11.21
N TYR A 59 1.40 3.15 12.53
CA TYR A 59 2.46 2.71 13.43
C TYR A 59 2.19 1.30 13.93
N GLY A 60 3.20 0.47 13.91
CA GLY A 60 3.12 -0.87 14.49
C GLY A 60 4.36 -1.70 14.22
N GLN A 61 4.64 -2.66 15.07
CA GLN A 61 5.76 -3.58 14.88
C GLN A 61 5.63 -4.36 13.57
N THR A 62 6.75 -4.91 13.10
CA THR A 62 6.77 -5.82 11.94
C THR A 62 5.84 -7.00 12.19
N GLY A 63 5.06 -7.38 11.17
CA GLY A 63 4.10 -8.48 11.27
C GLY A 63 2.76 -8.15 11.95
N THR A 64 2.47 -6.87 12.28
CA THR A 64 1.17 -6.49 12.88
C THR A 64 0.03 -6.36 11.89
N GLY A 65 0.29 -6.47 10.56
CA GLY A 65 -0.72 -6.36 9.51
C GLY A 65 -0.95 -4.92 9.04
N LYS A 66 0.08 -4.08 9.05
CA LYS A 66 0.01 -2.68 8.57
C LYS A 66 -0.45 -2.60 7.10
N ASP A 67 0.01 -3.51 6.27
CA ASP A 67 -0.36 -3.63 4.85
C ASP A 67 -1.83 -4.00 4.65
N VAL A 68 -2.38 -4.89 5.49
CA VAL A 68 -3.80 -5.26 5.49
C VAL A 68 -4.66 -4.05 5.85
N ILE A 69 -4.24 -3.27 6.85
CA ILE A 69 -4.92 -2.03 7.24
C ILE A 69 -4.90 -1.00 6.10
N ALA A 70 -3.75 -0.81 5.44
CA ALA A 70 -3.62 0.12 4.32
C ALA A 70 -4.53 -0.29 3.14
N LYS A 71 -4.56 -1.56 2.79
CA LYS A 71 -5.48 -2.12 1.76
C LYS A 71 -6.94 -1.89 2.14
N ARG A 72 -7.32 -2.11 3.40
CA ARG A 72 -8.68 -1.89 3.89
C ARG A 72 -9.09 -0.42 3.82
N ILE A 73 -8.22 0.51 4.25
CA ILE A 73 -8.48 1.94 4.11
C ILE A 73 -8.74 2.31 2.65
N HIS A 74 -7.93 1.79 1.72
CA HIS A 74 -8.12 2.02 0.29
C HIS A 74 -9.44 1.44 -0.21
N SER A 75 -9.75 0.17 0.12
CA SER A 75 -10.95 -0.53 -0.37
C SER A 75 -12.26 0.09 0.12
N LEU A 76 -12.26 0.75 1.27
CA LEU A 76 -13.41 1.47 1.84
C LEU A 76 -13.47 2.95 1.39
N SER A 77 -12.45 3.45 0.68
CA SER A 77 -12.34 4.85 0.29
C SER A 77 -13.05 5.14 -1.04
N LYS A 78 -13.19 6.43 -1.35
CA LYS A 78 -13.66 6.88 -2.67
C LYS A 78 -12.74 6.46 -3.82
N ARG A 79 -11.49 6.05 -3.50
CA ARG A 79 -10.48 5.61 -4.47
C ARG A 79 -10.43 4.09 -4.65
N ALA A 80 -11.38 3.33 -4.10
CA ALA A 80 -11.41 1.86 -4.16
C ALA A 80 -11.38 1.26 -5.58
N ALA A 81 -11.89 2.01 -6.58
CA ALA A 81 -11.89 1.61 -7.99
C ALA A 81 -10.57 1.94 -8.73
N PHE A 82 -9.67 2.70 -8.10
CA PHE A 82 -8.39 3.15 -8.66
C PHE A 82 -7.23 2.29 -8.17
N PRO A 83 -6.02 2.42 -8.74
CA PRO A 83 -4.88 1.60 -8.34
C PRO A 83 -4.50 1.74 -6.86
N PHE A 84 -4.12 0.62 -6.25
CA PHE A 84 -3.42 0.56 -4.97
C PHE A 84 -2.01 0.03 -5.23
N VAL A 85 -1.02 0.91 -5.11
CA VAL A 85 0.38 0.57 -5.30
C VAL A 85 1.05 0.50 -3.93
N ALA A 86 1.56 -0.68 -3.57
CA ALA A 86 2.22 -0.92 -2.30
C ALA A 86 3.72 -1.14 -2.50
N ILE A 87 4.53 -0.44 -1.73
CA ILE A 87 5.98 -0.44 -1.84
C ILE A 87 6.58 -0.58 -0.45
N ASN A 88 7.49 -1.53 -0.28
CA ASN A 88 8.36 -1.56 0.88
C ASN A 88 9.63 -0.77 0.56
N VAL A 89 9.82 0.36 1.24
CA VAL A 89 10.95 1.29 0.99
C VAL A 89 12.29 0.64 1.34
N ALA A 90 12.34 -0.14 2.42
CA ALA A 90 13.56 -0.84 2.86
C ALA A 90 14.07 -1.87 1.83
N ALA A 91 13.19 -2.40 0.97
CA ALA A 91 13.55 -3.38 -0.04
C ALA A 91 14.12 -2.75 -1.33
N ILE A 92 14.13 -1.42 -1.45
CA ILE A 92 14.58 -0.72 -2.66
C ILE A 92 16.03 -0.26 -2.50
N PRO A 93 16.95 -0.70 -3.38
CA PRO A 93 18.29 -0.13 -3.44
C PRO A 93 18.25 1.38 -3.73
N GLU A 94 19.07 2.16 -3.00
CA GLU A 94 19.04 3.63 -3.09
C GLU A 94 19.26 4.12 -4.53
N GLU A 95 20.14 3.48 -5.29
CA GLU A 95 20.47 3.84 -6.68
C GLU A 95 19.28 3.70 -7.63
N LEU A 96 18.36 2.78 -7.32
CA LEU A 96 17.18 2.51 -8.15
C LEU A 96 15.95 3.29 -7.68
N ALA A 97 15.94 3.79 -6.45
CA ALA A 97 14.77 4.38 -5.81
C ALA A 97 14.19 5.51 -6.67
N GLU A 98 15.00 6.42 -7.15
CA GLU A 98 14.54 7.56 -7.94
C GLU A 98 13.83 7.12 -9.23
N SER A 99 14.43 6.18 -9.95
CA SER A 99 13.86 5.62 -11.18
C SER A 99 12.58 4.82 -10.96
N LEU A 100 12.48 4.11 -9.83
CA LEU A 100 11.28 3.33 -9.48
C LEU A 100 10.13 4.24 -9.05
N PHE A 101 10.40 5.27 -8.24
CA PHE A 101 9.37 6.18 -7.76
C PHE A 101 8.83 7.11 -8.83
N PHE A 102 9.73 7.71 -9.64
CA PHE A 102 9.35 8.77 -10.59
C PHE A 102 9.37 8.33 -12.05
N GLY A 103 9.90 7.13 -12.34
CA GLY A 103 10.09 6.67 -13.71
C GLY A 103 11.34 7.27 -14.38
N HIS A 104 11.65 6.83 -15.58
CA HIS A 104 12.76 7.36 -16.37
C HIS A 104 12.45 7.40 -17.85
N GLU A 105 13.07 8.33 -18.54
CA GLU A 105 13.07 8.40 -20.01
C GLU A 105 14.18 7.48 -20.58
N LYS A 106 14.03 7.10 -21.84
CA LYS A 106 15.05 6.35 -22.56
C LYS A 106 16.37 7.13 -22.57
N GLY A 107 17.47 6.49 -22.18
CA GLY A 107 18.81 7.11 -22.12
C GLY A 107 19.10 7.91 -20.85
N ALA A 108 18.24 7.88 -19.86
CA ALA A 108 18.42 8.65 -18.61
C ALA A 108 19.66 8.22 -17.81
N PHE A 109 20.08 6.99 -17.94
CA PHE A 109 21.31 6.41 -17.35
C PHE A 109 21.79 5.20 -18.15
N THR A 110 22.99 4.73 -17.86
CA THR A 110 23.54 3.51 -18.50
C THR A 110 22.64 2.30 -18.19
N GLY A 111 22.01 1.74 -19.23
CA GLY A 111 21.04 0.65 -19.09
C GLY A 111 19.57 1.06 -19.24
N ALA A 112 19.25 2.35 -19.32
CA ALA A 112 17.89 2.83 -19.59
C ALA A 112 17.54 2.69 -21.10
N THR A 113 17.34 1.46 -21.54
CA THR A 113 17.05 1.16 -22.95
C THR A 113 15.65 1.60 -23.40
N ASN A 114 14.68 1.58 -22.47
CA ASN A 114 13.30 1.95 -22.69
C ASN A 114 12.84 2.97 -21.65
N ARG A 115 11.79 3.73 -21.99
CA ARG A 115 11.05 4.53 -21.03
C ARG A 115 10.30 3.64 -20.05
N ARG A 116 10.27 4.00 -18.76
CA ARG A 116 9.48 3.31 -17.72
C ARG A 116 8.70 4.33 -16.90
N ILE A 117 7.44 4.02 -16.62
CA ILE A 117 6.63 4.78 -15.67
C ILE A 117 7.05 4.45 -14.24
N GLY A 118 6.94 5.41 -13.32
CA GLY A 118 7.22 5.23 -11.91
C GLY A 118 5.97 4.96 -11.09
N TYR A 119 6.17 4.57 -9.83
CA TYR A 119 5.10 4.24 -8.89
C TYR A 119 4.10 5.38 -8.68
N PHE A 120 4.54 6.64 -8.73
CA PHE A 120 3.63 7.78 -8.64
C PHE A 120 2.68 7.89 -9.84
N GLU A 121 3.15 7.62 -11.04
CA GLU A 121 2.31 7.57 -12.23
C GLU A 121 1.36 6.37 -12.19
N GLU A 122 1.85 5.20 -11.74
CA GLU A 122 1.06 3.98 -11.60
C GLU A 122 -0.06 4.15 -10.58
N ALA A 123 0.22 4.85 -9.47
CA ALA A 123 -0.76 5.13 -8.41
C ALA A 123 -1.68 6.31 -8.72
N ASN A 124 -1.60 6.92 -9.90
CA ASN A 124 -2.35 8.14 -10.19
C ASN A 124 -3.87 7.95 -10.04
N ASN A 125 -4.53 8.92 -9.40
CA ASN A 125 -5.92 8.90 -8.93
C ASN A 125 -6.22 7.85 -7.82
N GLY A 126 -5.28 6.99 -7.51
CA GLY A 126 -5.37 5.91 -6.53
C GLY A 126 -4.67 6.23 -5.21
N THR A 127 -4.06 5.18 -4.64
CA THR A 127 -3.37 5.25 -3.35
C THR A 127 -1.97 4.63 -3.48
N LEU A 128 -0.97 5.34 -2.98
CA LEU A 128 0.40 4.85 -2.82
C LEU A 128 0.64 4.52 -1.36
N PHE A 129 0.93 3.27 -1.05
CA PHE A 129 1.29 2.79 0.26
C PHE A 129 2.80 2.61 0.35
N LEU A 130 3.43 3.34 1.28
CA LEU A 130 4.87 3.29 1.54
C LEU A 130 5.11 2.62 2.88
N ASP A 131 5.48 1.35 2.84
CA ASP A 131 5.86 0.61 4.05
C ASP A 131 7.32 0.89 4.41
N GLU A 132 7.61 0.93 5.68
CA GLU A 132 8.91 1.25 6.30
C GLU A 132 9.47 2.59 5.78
N ILE A 133 8.65 3.65 5.86
CA ILE A 133 9.03 5.00 5.40
C ILE A 133 10.26 5.56 6.10
N GLY A 134 10.53 5.12 7.34
CA GLY A 134 11.71 5.53 8.11
C GLY A 134 13.04 5.17 7.47
N ASP A 135 13.06 4.17 6.58
CA ASP A 135 14.27 3.73 5.86
C ASP A 135 14.53 4.52 4.57
N MET A 136 13.70 5.53 4.25
CA MET A 136 13.89 6.36 3.06
C MET A 136 15.11 7.24 3.19
N SER A 137 16.00 7.24 2.18
CA SER A 137 17.19 8.10 2.17
C SER A 137 16.83 9.59 2.13
N LEU A 138 17.63 10.44 2.75
CA LEU A 138 17.40 11.90 2.80
C LEU A 138 17.24 12.52 1.40
N LYS A 139 17.95 12.00 0.41
CA LYS A 139 17.84 12.42 -1.00
C LYS A 139 16.43 12.16 -1.54
N MET A 140 15.88 11.00 -1.24
CA MET A 140 14.53 10.64 -1.67
C MET A 140 13.46 11.42 -0.90
N GLN A 141 13.67 11.67 0.38
CA GLN A 141 12.78 12.49 1.21
C GLN A 141 12.58 13.90 0.63
N VAL A 142 13.65 14.54 0.14
CA VAL A 142 13.58 15.86 -0.53
C VAL A 142 12.70 15.81 -1.77
N LYS A 143 12.85 14.75 -2.58
CA LYS A 143 12.04 14.60 -3.80
C LYS A 143 10.58 14.28 -3.49
N LEU A 144 10.33 13.42 -2.51
CA LEU A 144 8.98 13.11 -2.04
C LEU A 144 8.27 14.37 -1.55
N LEU A 145 8.95 15.19 -0.76
CA LEU A 145 8.39 16.46 -0.26
C LEU A 145 7.96 17.37 -1.41
N ARG A 146 8.79 17.53 -2.44
CA ARG A 146 8.43 18.33 -3.64
C ARG A 146 7.17 17.81 -4.32
N VAL A 147 7.08 16.49 -4.51
CA VAL A 147 5.91 15.87 -5.12
C VAL A 147 4.64 16.12 -4.30
N LEU A 148 4.72 16.02 -2.97
CA LEU A 148 3.59 16.29 -2.08
C LEU A 148 3.18 17.77 -2.03
N GLN A 149 4.11 18.69 -2.33
CA GLN A 149 3.84 20.13 -2.36
C GLN A 149 3.27 20.58 -3.72
N GLU A 150 3.84 20.08 -4.81
CA GLU A 150 3.57 20.57 -6.15
C GLU A 150 2.48 19.73 -6.87
N GLY A 151 2.21 18.51 -6.42
CA GLY A 151 1.28 17.59 -7.10
C GLY A 151 1.75 17.16 -8.49
N LYS A 152 3.06 17.18 -8.72
CA LYS A 152 3.69 16.86 -10.00
C LYS A 152 4.94 16.03 -9.81
N ILE A 153 5.30 15.26 -10.83
CA ILE A 153 6.58 14.56 -10.91
C ILE A 153 7.29 14.89 -12.22
N THR A 154 8.60 14.67 -12.23
CA THR A 154 9.43 14.69 -13.43
C THR A 154 10.21 13.38 -13.49
N ARG A 155 10.19 12.70 -14.64
CA ARG A 155 10.97 11.47 -14.82
C ARG A 155 12.45 11.76 -14.84
N VAL A 156 13.25 10.78 -14.41
CA VAL A 156 14.71 10.84 -14.50
C VAL A 156 15.13 11.00 -15.97
N GLY A 157 15.96 11.99 -16.26
CA GLY A 157 16.39 12.33 -17.62
C GLY A 157 15.35 13.04 -18.49
N GLY A 158 14.18 13.36 -17.94
CA GLY A 158 13.12 14.12 -18.61
C GLY A 158 13.02 15.54 -18.06
N ASN A 159 12.34 16.42 -18.82
CA ASN A 159 12.04 17.82 -18.43
C ASN A 159 10.53 18.08 -18.33
N GLY A 160 9.69 17.08 -18.65
CA GLY A 160 8.24 17.23 -18.63
C GLY A 160 7.67 17.06 -17.23
N GLU A 161 6.90 18.03 -16.75
CA GLU A 161 6.10 17.90 -15.53
C GLU A 161 4.85 17.07 -15.79
N ILE A 162 4.59 16.09 -14.95
CA ILE A 162 3.43 15.19 -15.03
C ILE A 162 2.58 15.42 -13.79
N PRO A 163 1.37 15.98 -13.92
CA PRO A 163 0.48 16.15 -12.79
C PRO A 163 0.01 14.80 -12.26
N ILE A 164 -0.01 14.66 -10.93
CA ILE A 164 -0.48 13.47 -10.24
C ILE A 164 -1.45 13.83 -9.12
N ASN A 165 -2.39 12.92 -8.89
CA ASN A 165 -3.32 13.00 -7.77
C ASN A 165 -3.28 11.66 -7.01
N VAL A 166 -2.40 11.55 -6.04
CA VAL A 166 -2.15 10.30 -5.31
C VAL A 166 -2.40 10.52 -3.83
N ARG A 167 -3.20 9.65 -3.23
CA ARG A 167 -3.34 9.59 -1.78
C ARG A 167 -2.17 8.79 -1.20
N ILE A 168 -1.55 9.31 -0.13
CA ILE A 168 -0.42 8.64 0.53
C ILE A 168 -0.89 7.97 1.82
N ILE A 169 -0.52 6.70 1.97
CA ILE A 169 -0.57 5.96 3.24
C ILE A 169 0.86 5.52 3.54
N ILE A 170 1.35 5.82 4.72
CA ILE A 170 2.69 5.40 5.16
C ILE A 170 2.60 4.43 6.32
N ALA A 171 3.59 3.56 6.45
CA ALA A 171 3.73 2.69 7.60
C ALA A 171 5.19 2.68 8.11
N THR A 172 5.35 2.49 9.40
CA THR A 172 6.66 2.36 10.04
C THR A 172 6.54 1.65 11.39
N HIS A 173 7.61 1.00 11.81
CA HIS A 173 7.77 0.48 13.16
C HIS A 173 8.70 1.36 14.02
N ILE A 174 9.36 2.36 13.40
CA ILE A 174 10.34 3.22 14.04
C ILE A 174 9.66 4.47 14.58
N ASP A 175 10.10 4.95 15.74
CA ASP A 175 9.70 6.26 16.24
C ASP A 175 10.28 7.37 15.34
N MET A 176 9.38 8.05 14.63
CA MET A 176 9.77 9.10 13.69
C MET A 176 10.40 10.32 14.38
N ASN A 177 10.03 10.61 15.64
CA ASN A 177 10.65 11.71 16.39
C ASN A 177 12.12 11.43 16.63
N SER A 178 12.46 10.21 17.00
CA SER A 178 13.87 9.79 17.16
C SER A 178 14.66 9.92 15.86
N LEU A 179 14.08 9.60 14.70
CA LEU A 179 14.76 9.77 13.40
C LEU A 179 14.96 11.24 13.04
N ILE A 180 14.03 12.12 13.42
CA ILE A 180 14.15 13.58 13.20
C ILE A 180 15.28 14.14 14.09
N GLU A 181 15.32 13.78 15.39
CA GLU A 181 16.38 14.20 16.31
C GLU A 181 17.77 13.74 15.84
N MET A 182 17.88 12.57 15.24
CA MET A 182 19.12 12.04 14.65
C MET A 182 19.45 12.63 13.29
N ASN A 183 18.63 13.53 12.73
CA ASN A 183 18.72 14.06 11.35
C ASN A 183 18.70 12.98 10.26
N LEU A 184 18.06 11.85 10.51
CA LEU A 184 17.84 10.77 9.55
C LEU A 184 16.51 10.91 8.81
N PHE A 185 15.58 11.69 9.35
CA PHE A 185 14.33 12.05 8.69
C PHE A 185 14.07 13.55 8.78
N ARG A 186 13.57 14.14 7.69
CA ARG A 186 13.28 15.58 7.62
C ARG A 186 11.97 15.91 8.32
N GLU A 187 12.01 16.91 9.16
CA GLU A 187 10.85 17.38 9.91
C GLU A 187 9.75 17.95 9.00
N ASP A 188 10.13 18.67 7.93
CA ASP A 188 9.18 19.25 6.97
C ASP A 188 8.39 18.18 6.19
N LEU A 189 9.04 17.09 5.81
CA LEU A 189 8.38 15.94 5.21
C LEU A 189 7.47 15.23 6.20
N PHE A 190 7.92 15.05 7.44
CA PHE A 190 7.13 14.43 8.49
C PHE A 190 5.79 15.14 8.67
N PHE A 191 5.79 16.46 8.88
CA PHE A 191 4.56 17.24 9.02
C PHE A 191 3.66 17.20 7.77
N ARG A 192 4.24 17.05 6.58
CA ARG A 192 3.46 16.95 5.35
C ARG A 192 2.81 15.57 5.17
N LEU A 193 3.44 14.52 5.68
CA LEU A 193 2.91 13.14 5.66
C LEU A 193 1.92 12.86 6.78
N MET A 194 2.10 13.53 7.93
CA MET A 194 1.23 13.34 9.09
C MET A 194 -0.16 13.93 8.88
N GLY A 195 -1.12 13.05 8.83
CA GLY A 195 -2.54 13.37 8.80
C GLY A 195 -3.26 12.64 9.93
N LEU A 196 -3.78 11.45 9.69
CA LEU A 196 -4.36 10.59 10.71
C LEU A 196 -3.35 9.51 11.12
N THR A 197 -3.12 9.37 12.42
CA THR A 197 -2.24 8.31 12.96
C THR A 197 -3.06 7.12 13.47
N ILE A 198 -2.66 5.91 13.11
CA ILE A 198 -3.25 4.64 13.53
C ILE A 198 -2.16 3.80 14.19
N ASP A 199 -2.26 3.60 15.49
CA ASP A 199 -1.37 2.74 16.25
C ASP A 199 -1.91 1.31 16.27
N VAL A 200 -1.16 0.37 15.72
CA VAL A 200 -1.57 -1.03 15.60
C VAL A 200 -0.94 -1.84 16.75
N PRO A 201 -1.75 -2.38 17.66
CA PRO A 201 -1.23 -3.15 18.78
C PRO A 201 -0.57 -4.44 18.29
N LYS A 202 0.41 -4.95 19.07
CA LYS A 202 1.05 -6.25 18.82
C LYS A 202 0.03 -7.39 18.92
N LEU A 203 0.27 -8.48 18.22
CA LEU A 203 -0.61 -9.66 18.30
C LEU A 203 -0.73 -10.21 19.73
N SER A 204 0.35 -10.16 20.53
CA SER A 204 0.35 -10.53 21.94
C SER A 204 -0.58 -9.68 22.81
N GLU A 205 -0.95 -8.49 22.35
CA GLU A 205 -1.84 -7.57 23.05
C GLU A 205 -3.30 -7.66 22.58
N ARG A 206 -3.55 -8.49 21.57
CA ARG A 206 -4.88 -8.74 20.97
C ARG A 206 -5.43 -10.06 21.50
N SER A 207 -6.01 -10.03 22.69
CA SER A 207 -6.60 -11.24 23.28
C SER A 207 -7.70 -11.81 22.39
N GLY A 208 -7.60 -13.09 22.04
CA GLY A 208 -8.55 -13.81 21.18
C GLY A 208 -8.24 -13.78 19.68
N ASP A 209 -7.42 -12.84 19.18
CA ASP A 209 -7.13 -12.77 17.75
C ASP A 209 -6.19 -13.89 17.26
N VAL A 210 -5.33 -14.43 18.13
CA VAL A 210 -4.40 -15.52 17.78
C VAL A 210 -5.14 -16.74 17.28
N LEU A 211 -6.16 -17.20 18.01
CA LEU A 211 -6.95 -18.38 17.63
C LEU A 211 -7.78 -18.09 16.40
N LEU A 212 -8.35 -16.90 16.31
CA LEU A 212 -9.15 -16.47 15.18
C LEU A 212 -8.35 -16.42 13.86
N LEU A 213 -7.14 -15.86 13.92
CA LEU A 213 -6.22 -15.82 12.77
C LEU A 213 -5.72 -17.22 12.41
N ALA A 214 -5.41 -18.06 13.40
CA ALA A 214 -5.02 -19.44 13.16
C ALA A 214 -6.12 -20.23 12.43
N ASP A 215 -7.37 -20.09 12.86
CA ASP A 215 -8.54 -20.71 12.21
C ASP A 215 -8.72 -20.23 10.76
N MET A 216 -8.54 -18.93 10.52
CA MET A 216 -8.63 -18.37 9.18
C MET A 216 -7.54 -18.94 8.27
N PHE A 217 -6.27 -18.92 8.70
CA PHE A 217 -5.17 -19.46 7.91
C PHE A 217 -5.30 -20.96 7.64
N ILE A 218 -5.82 -21.74 8.61
CA ILE A 218 -6.09 -23.18 8.40
C ILE A 218 -7.16 -23.37 7.33
N LYS A 219 -8.25 -22.59 7.37
CA LYS A 219 -9.32 -22.66 6.35
C LYS A 219 -8.80 -22.29 4.98
N ASP A 220 -8.07 -21.18 4.85
CA ASP A 220 -7.47 -20.75 3.58
C ASP A 220 -6.51 -21.79 3.02
N PHE A 221 -5.68 -22.38 3.89
CA PHE A 221 -4.76 -23.45 3.51
C PHE A 221 -5.50 -24.71 3.06
N CYS A 222 -6.53 -25.14 3.79
CA CYS A 222 -7.32 -26.33 3.41
C CYS A 222 -8.08 -26.13 2.09
N CYS A 223 -8.60 -24.93 1.81
CA CYS A 223 -9.28 -24.63 0.54
C CYS A 223 -8.34 -24.62 -0.68
N CYS A 224 -7.03 -24.48 -0.48
CA CYS A 224 -6.05 -24.52 -1.58
C CYS A 224 -5.65 -25.95 -2.00
N PHE A 225 -6.04 -27.00 -1.24
CA PHE A 225 -5.69 -28.40 -1.47
C PHE A 225 -6.87 -29.29 -1.81
N VAL A 226 -8.05 -28.76 -2.02
CA VAL A 226 -9.26 -29.43 -2.54
C VAL A 226 -9.59 -28.85 -3.89
#